data_965eb61bab330d63ccaf81e7b9c12b6e
#
_entry.id   965eb61bab330d63ccaf81e7b9c12b6e
#
_cell.length_a   1.000
_cell.length_b   1.000
_cell.length_c   1.000
_cell.angle_alpha   90.00
_cell.angle_beta   90.00
_cell.angle_gamma   90.00
#
_symmetry.space_group_name_H-M   'P 1'
#
loop_
_entity.id
_entity.type
_entity.pdbx_description
1 polymer ?
#
loop_
_entity_poly.entity_id
_entity_poly.type
_entity_poly.pdbx_seq_one_letter_code
_entity_poly.pdbx_strand_id
1 'polypeptide(L)'
;MRKFFLNNVDVQCVPLFLNSFGGKDGLGAYQMVEDVILMYEKEEVLPHILKAFNNPCKYVVYWCIQIASNFPDEDLFMPLTEFIKHDDEDIQIASITTLAQLALNNIKLYDVIEVLKNEVKITYDEEVKEFAEEVLEDIMENNKL
;
A
#
# COMPACT_ATOMS: atom_id res chain seq x y z
N MET A 1 25.32 -5.28 0.81
CA MET A 1 24.39 -4.46 1.62
C MET A 1 23.24 -5.31 2.19
N ARG A 2 22.45 -6.00 1.36
CA ARG A 2 21.33 -6.87 1.83
C ARG A 2 21.72 -7.84 2.95
N LYS A 3 22.80 -8.62 2.77
CA LYS A 3 23.27 -9.60 3.78
C LYS A 3 23.62 -8.95 5.13
N PHE A 4 24.15 -7.72 5.11
CA PHE A 4 24.46 -6.99 6.34
C PHE A 4 23.19 -6.71 7.15
N PHE A 5 22.14 -6.15 6.52
CA PHE A 5 20.89 -5.82 7.19
C PHE A 5 20.07 -7.05 7.58
N LEU A 6 20.14 -8.15 6.81
CA LEU A 6 19.52 -9.42 7.19
C LEU A 6 20.13 -10.00 8.47
N ASN A 7 21.42 -9.75 8.72
CA ASN A 7 22.13 -10.23 9.90
C ASN A 7 22.19 -9.21 11.05
N ASN A 8 21.89 -7.93 10.76
CA ASN A 8 21.97 -6.82 11.73
C ASN A 8 20.68 -6.02 11.66
N VAL A 9 19.63 -6.58 12.24
CA VAL A 9 18.29 -5.95 12.27
C VAL A 9 18.31 -4.74 13.20
N ASP A 10 18.15 -3.54 12.64
CA ASP A 10 18.07 -2.29 13.38
C ASP A 10 16.86 -1.48 12.86
N VAL A 11 15.85 -1.37 13.70
CA VAL A 11 14.59 -0.67 13.38
C VAL A 11 14.80 0.81 12.99
N GLN A 12 15.89 1.43 13.43
CA GLN A 12 16.23 2.81 13.03
C GLN A 12 16.51 2.96 11.53
N CYS A 13 16.81 1.86 10.84
CA CYS A 13 16.99 1.85 9.38
C CYS A 13 15.66 1.92 8.62
N VAL A 14 14.54 1.52 9.21
CA VAL A 14 13.22 1.47 8.55
C VAL A 14 12.84 2.80 7.90
N PRO A 15 12.83 3.96 8.60
CA PRO A 15 12.46 5.22 7.98
C PRO A 15 13.44 5.65 6.88
N LEU A 16 14.71 5.27 6.97
CA LEU A 16 15.71 5.58 5.94
C LEU A 16 15.42 4.79 4.66
N PHE A 17 15.10 3.50 4.78
CA PHE A 17 14.72 2.67 3.65
C PHE A 17 13.41 3.12 3.01
N LEU A 18 12.38 3.37 3.79
CA LEU A 18 11.07 3.81 3.28
C LEU A 18 11.15 5.13 2.50
N ASN A 19 12.06 6.03 2.88
CA ASN A 19 12.24 7.32 2.20
C ASN A 19 13.33 7.31 1.12
N SER A 20 13.90 6.14 0.76
CA SER A 20 14.97 6.02 -0.23
C SER A 20 14.47 5.76 -1.66
N PHE A 21 13.17 5.53 -1.85
CA PHE A 21 12.60 5.23 -3.16
C PHE A 21 12.61 6.45 -4.10
N GLY A 22 12.90 6.19 -5.38
CA GLY A 22 12.95 7.22 -6.42
C GLY A 22 12.11 6.84 -7.65
N GLY A 23 12.20 7.68 -8.70
CA GLY A 23 11.35 7.60 -9.89
C GLY A 23 11.67 6.50 -10.90
N LYS A 24 12.56 5.56 -10.56
CA LYS A 24 12.89 4.40 -11.39
C LYS A 24 12.63 3.13 -10.61
N ASP A 25 12.57 2.01 -11.32
CA ASP A 25 12.38 0.68 -10.73
C ASP A 25 13.53 0.22 -9.81
N GLY A 26 14.60 1.01 -9.73
CA GLY A 26 15.78 0.72 -8.92
C GLY A 26 16.57 -0.50 -9.39
N LEU A 27 16.29 -1.04 -10.59
CA LEU A 27 16.94 -2.24 -11.14
C LEU A 27 16.94 -3.42 -10.15
N GLY A 28 15.81 -3.64 -9.47
CA GLY A 28 15.66 -4.68 -8.45
C GLY A 28 16.15 -4.27 -7.04
N ALA A 29 16.75 -3.09 -6.87
CA ALA A 29 17.18 -2.64 -5.55
C ALA A 29 16.00 -2.38 -4.60
N TYR A 30 14.85 -1.96 -5.11
CA TYR A 30 13.66 -1.69 -4.30
C TYR A 30 13.05 -2.97 -3.72
N GLN A 31 13.07 -4.09 -4.45
CA GLN A 31 12.70 -5.39 -3.91
C GLN A 31 13.61 -5.82 -2.78
N MET A 32 14.92 -5.50 -2.87
CA MET A 32 15.85 -5.78 -1.77
C MET A 32 15.56 -4.94 -0.52
N VAL A 33 15.12 -3.70 -0.69
CA VAL A 33 14.68 -2.83 0.42
C VAL A 33 13.40 -3.38 1.04
N GLU A 34 12.42 -3.76 0.22
CA GLU A 34 11.18 -4.40 0.68
C GLU A 34 11.48 -5.67 1.47
N ASP A 35 12.31 -6.59 0.95
CA ASP A 35 12.71 -7.81 1.64
C ASP A 35 13.28 -7.55 3.06
N VAL A 36 14.05 -6.47 3.22
CA VAL A 36 14.60 -6.09 4.52
C VAL A 36 13.50 -5.56 5.44
N ILE A 37 12.59 -4.71 4.93
CA ILE A 37 11.49 -4.15 5.71
C ILE A 37 10.52 -5.24 6.17
N LEU A 38 10.26 -6.25 5.35
CA LEU A 38 9.39 -7.38 5.69
C LEU A 38 9.95 -8.28 6.81
N MET A 39 11.18 -8.06 7.24
CA MET A 39 11.77 -8.77 8.41
C MET A 39 11.39 -8.14 9.75
N TYR A 40 10.84 -6.92 9.75
CA TYR A 40 10.43 -6.23 10.97
C TYR A 40 8.95 -6.51 11.28
N GLU A 41 8.59 -6.41 12.55
CA GLU A 41 7.20 -6.55 12.97
C GLU A 41 6.36 -5.35 12.54
N LYS A 42 5.06 -5.57 12.34
CA LYS A 42 4.13 -4.52 11.90
C LYS A 42 4.20 -3.28 12.79
N GLU A 43 4.26 -3.47 14.10
CA GLU A 43 4.30 -2.39 15.10
C GLU A 43 5.55 -1.52 14.98
N GLU A 44 6.63 -2.06 14.42
CA GLU A 44 7.88 -1.33 14.17
C GLU A 44 7.85 -0.57 12.83
N VAL A 45 7.13 -1.09 11.83
CA VAL A 45 7.13 -0.54 10.46
C VAL A 45 5.99 0.45 10.23
N LEU A 46 4.79 0.14 10.69
CA LEU A 46 3.56 0.88 10.39
C LEU A 46 3.63 2.38 10.72
N PRO A 47 4.15 2.82 11.88
CA PRO A 47 4.28 4.24 12.18
C PRO A 47 5.14 4.99 11.17
N HIS A 48 6.18 4.34 10.65
CA HIS A 48 7.09 4.92 9.66
C HIS A 48 6.46 4.96 8.25
N ILE A 49 5.65 3.96 7.88
CA ILE A 49 4.85 3.98 6.65
C ILE A 49 3.87 5.16 6.68
N LEU A 50 3.08 5.29 7.74
CA LEU A 50 2.11 6.37 7.91
C LEU A 50 2.77 7.76 7.83
N LYS A 51 3.96 7.90 8.40
CA LYS A 51 4.74 9.13 8.28
C LYS A 51 5.23 9.37 6.86
N ALA A 52 5.71 8.33 6.16
CA ALA A 52 6.21 8.43 4.80
C ALA A 52 5.12 8.77 3.77
N PHE A 53 3.84 8.53 4.08
CA PHE A 53 2.71 8.97 3.26
C PHE A 53 2.62 10.49 3.09
N ASN A 54 3.27 11.26 3.97
CA ASN A 54 3.38 12.72 3.86
C ASN A 54 4.62 13.17 3.09
N ASN A 55 5.41 12.25 2.52
CA ASN A 55 6.58 12.61 1.72
C ASN A 55 6.13 13.31 0.43
N PRO A 56 6.77 14.45 0.04
CA PRO A 56 6.41 15.16 -1.19
C PRO A 56 6.79 14.40 -2.46
N CYS A 57 7.63 13.36 -2.38
CA CYS A 57 7.99 12.52 -3.49
C CYS A 57 6.94 11.43 -3.71
N LYS A 58 6.19 11.49 -4.81
CA LYS A 58 5.15 10.51 -5.14
C LYS A 58 5.67 9.07 -5.24
N TYR A 59 6.92 8.87 -5.61
CA TYR A 59 7.52 7.55 -5.69
C TYR A 59 7.75 6.91 -4.32
N VAL A 60 8.09 7.73 -3.32
CA VAL A 60 8.15 7.28 -1.92
C VAL A 60 6.77 6.85 -1.46
N VAL A 61 5.74 7.65 -1.72
CA VAL A 61 4.34 7.33 -1.38
C VAL A 61 3.91 6.03 -2.06
N TYR A 62 4.12 5.90 -3.37
CA TYR A 62 3.78 4.69 -4.14
C TYR A 62 4.39 3.42 -3.53
N TRP A 63 5.70 3.42 -3.30
CA TRP A 63 6.39 2.25 -2.75
C TRP A 63 5.98 1.96 -1.30
N CYS A 64 5.73 3.00 -0.49
CA CYS A 64 5.23 2.81 0.86
C CYS A 64 3.82 2.22 0.88
N ILE A 65 2.94 2.54 -0.08
CA ILE A 65 1.63 1.90 -0.24
C ILE A 65 1.79 0.43 -0.62
N GLN A 66 2.69 0.11 -1.57
CA GLN A 66 2.99 -1.27 -1.95
C GLN A 66 3.48 -2.10 -0.76
N ILE A 67 4.40 -1.57 0.02
CA ILE A 67 4.92 -2.23 1.23
C ILE A 67 3.82 -2.38 2.29
N ALA A 68 2.95 -1.38 2.45
CA ALA A 68 1.84 -1.40 3.41
C ALA A 68 0.87 -2.57 3.17
N SER A 69 0.74 -3.06 1.94
CA SER A 69 -0.09 -4.23 1.62
C SER A 69 0.33 -5.50 2.40
N ASN A 70 1.58 -5.57 2.85
CA ASN A 70 2.11 -6.67 3.66
C ASN A 70 1.86 -6.50 5.17
N PHE A 71 1.39 -5.33 5.60
CA PHE A 71 1.15 -4.98 7.00
C PHE A 71 -0.29 -4.47 7.21
N PRO A 72 -1.32 -5.27 6.86
CA PRO A 72 -2.70 -4.81 6.93
C PRO A 72 -3.08 -4.36 8.34
N ASP A 73 -3.57 -3.11 8.43
CA ASP A 73 -3.95 -2.48 9.70
C ASP A 73 -5.04 -1.43 9.46
N GLU A 74 -5.92 -1.21 10.45
CA GLU A 74 -7.02 -0.26 10.33
C GLU A 74 -6.55 1.19 10.16
N ASP A 75 -5.37 1.54 10.67
CA ASP A 75 -4.80 2.88 10.55
C ASP A 75 -4.44 3.25 9.10
N LEU A 76 -4.31 2.26 8.22
CA LEU A 76 -4.09 2.46 6.79
C LEU A 76 -5.37 2.88 6.04
N PHE A 77 -6.55 2.59 6.57
CA PHE A 77 -7.81 2.79 5.86
C PHE A 77 -8.02 4.24 5.42
N MET A 78 -7.94 5.20 6.34
CA MET A 78 -8.18 6.61 6.03
C MET A 78 -7.18 7.18 5.01
N PRO A 79 -5.85 7.02 5.18
CA PRO A 79 -4.91 7.47 4.17
C PRO A 79 -5.14 6.86 2.78
N LEU A 80 -5.44 5.57 2.71
CA LEU A 80 -5.68 4.89 1.44
C LEU A 80 -6.95 5.40 0.74
N THR A 81 -8.01 5.74 1.49
CA THR A 81 -9.23 6.33 0.90
C THR A 81 -8.99 7.72 0.30
N GLU A 82 -7.96 8.44 0.74
CA GLU A 82 -7.53 9.68 0.10
C GLU A 82 -6.67 9.40 -1.15
N PHE A 83 -5.78 8.41 -1.09
CA PHE A 83 -4.89 8.06 -2.20
C PHE A 83 -5.61 7.45 -3.40
N ILE A 84 -6.76 6.81 -3.25
CA ILE A 84 -7.56 6.36 -4.41
C ILE A 84 -8.09 7.52 -5.26
N LYS A 85 -8.04 8.75 -4.76
CA LYS A 85 -8.42 9.99 -5.46
C LYS A 85 -7.20 10.78 -5.96
N HIS A 86 -6.02 10.19 -5.90
CA HIS A 86 -4.78 10.84 -6.32
C HIS A 86 -4.75 11.01 -7.85
N ASP A 87 -4.05 12.04 -8.36
CA ASP A 87 -3.93 12.29 -9.80
C ASP A 87 -3.02 11.27 -10.53
N ASP A 88 -2.28 10.46 -9.80
CA ASP A 88 -1.38 9.44 -10.33
C ASP A 88 -2.06 8.07 -10.25
N GLU A 89 -2.27 7.45 -11.41
CA GLU A 89 -2.94 6.16 -11.59
C GLU A 89 -2.24 5.03 -10.83
N ASP A 90 -0.91 4.98 -10.84
CA ASP A 90 -0.14 3.95 -10.11
C ASP A 90 -0.43 4.01 -8.60
N ILE A 91 -0.57 5.23 -8.04
CA ILE A 91 -0.93 5.43 -6.63
C ILE A 91 -2.38 5.00 -6.38
N GLN A 92 -3.31 5.29 -7.29
CA GLN A 92 -4.71 4.85 -7.18
C GLN A 92 -4.79 3.32 -7.14
N ILE A 93 -4.19 2.64 -8.12
CA ILE A 93 -4.19 1.18 -8.23
C ILE A 93 -3.50 0.53 -7.01
N ALA A 94 -2.35 1.03 -6.59
CA ALA A 94 -1.67 0.54 -5.39
C ALA A 94 -2.54 0.68 -4.13
N SER A 95 -3.30 1.78 -4.02
CA SER A 95 -4.20 2.03 -2.89
C SER A 95 -5.41 1.10 -2.90
N ILE A 96 -6.00 0.85 -4.06
CA ILE A 96 -7.10 -0.13 -4.23
C ILE A 96 -6.62 -1.52 -3.84
N THR A 97 -5.43 -1.94 -4.31
CA THR A 97 -4.81 -3.23 -3.96
C THR A 97 -4.61 -3.36 -2.45
N THR A 98 -4.11 -2.31 -1.80
CA THR A 98 -3.85 -2.33 -0.35
C THR A 98 -5.16 -2.31 0.45
N LEU A 99 -6.18 -1.57 0.02
CA LEU A 99 -7.54 -1.65 0.61
C LEU A 99 -8.13 -3.06 0.48
N ALA A 100 -7.90 -3.74 -0.65
CA ALA A 100 -8.31 -5.14 -0.82
C ALA A 100 -7.64 -6.05 0.22
N GLN A 101 -6.36 -5.85 0.53
CA GLN A 101 -5.68 -6.60 1.57
C GLN A 101 -6.28 -6.36 2.96
N LEU A 102 -6.73 -5.15 3.27
CA LEU A 102 -7.48 -4.89 4.50
C LEU A 102 -8.75 -5.73 4.55
N ALA A 103 -9.56 -5.69 3.49
CA ALA A 103 -10.81 -6.43 3.39
C ALA A 103 -10.62 -7.95 3.48
N LEU A 104 -9.60 -8.50 2.81
CA LEU A 104 -9.25 -9.93 2.88
C LEU A 104 -8.82 -10.38 4.29
N ASN A 105 -8.33 -9.46 5.11
CA ASN A 105 -8.02 -9.69 6.52
C ASN A 105 -9.17 -9.31 7.47
N ASN A 106 -10.38 -9.10 6.95
CA ASN A 106 -11.56 -8.65 7.71
C ASN A 106 -11.39 -7.31 8.44
N ILE A 107 -10.46 -6.47 7.96
CA ILE A 107 -10.25 -5.12 8.48
C ILE A 107 -11.08 -4.16 7.66
N LYS A 108 -12.04 -3.50 8.28
CA LYS A 108 -12.92 -2.52 7.61
C LYS A 108 -13.61 -3.07 6.34
N LEU A 109 -13.93 -4.37 6.30
CA LEU A 109 -14.45 -5.06 5.12
C LEU A 109 -15.60 -4.29 4.43
N TYR A 110 -16.64 -3.93 5.18
CA TYR A 110 -17.81 -3.25 4.62
C TYR A 110 -17.50 -1.80 4.22
N ASP A 111 -16.66 -1.12 4.98
CA ASP A 111 -16.21 0.24 4.65
C ASP A 111 -15.39 0.25 3.35
N VAL A 112 -14.49 -0.73 3.16
CA VAL A 112 -13.72 -0.90 1.92
C VAL A 112 -14.65 -1.16 0.73
N ILE A 113 -15.63 -2.07 0.86
CA ILE A 113 -16.62 -2.35 -0.18
C ILE A 113 -17.38 -1.07 -0.57
N GLU A 114 -17.80 -0.27 0.41
CA GLU A 114 -18.51 0.98 0.15
C GLU A 114 -17.64 1.99 -0.59
N VAL A 115 -16.38 2.14 -0.15
CA VAL A 115 -15.40 3.04 -0.80
C VAL A 115 -15.15 2.64 -2.24
N LEU A 116 -14.91 1.35 -2.52
CA LEU A 116 -14.68 0.87 -3.88
C LEU A 116 -15.93 1.01 -4.77
N LYS A 117 -17.13 0.72 -4.24
CA LYS A 117 -18.39 0.96 -4.97
C LYS A 117 -18.60 2.42 -5.34
N ASN A 118 -18.16 3.34 -4.49
CA ASN A 118 -18.22 4.77 -4.79
C ASN A 118 -17.19 5.14 -5.84
N GLU A 119 -15.96 4.62 -5.74
CA GLU A 119 -14.91 4.91 -6.72
C GLU A 119 -15.30 4.48 -8.13
N VAL A 120 -15.83 3.27 -8.30
CA VAL A 120 -16.35 2.76 -9.59
C VAL A 120 -17.39 3.71 -10.21
N LYS A 121 -18.17 4.44 -9.41
CA LYS A 121 -19.20 5.36 -9.89
C LYS A 121 -18.68 6.72 -10.29
N ILE A 122 -17.60 7.19 -9.65
CA ILE A 122 -17.16 8.59 -9.78
C ILE A 122 -15.87 8.73 -10.60
N THR A 123 -15.04 7.69 -10.71
CA THR A 123 -13.81 7.76 -11.48
C THR A 123 -14.10 7.90 -12.98
N TYR A 124 -13.32 8.76 -13.63
CA TYR A 124 -13.34 8.94 -15.08
C TYR A 124 -12.27 8.11 -15.79
N ASP A 125 -11.35 7.51 -15.04
CA ASP A 125 -10.30 6.65 -15.54
C ASP A 125 -10.85 5.22 -15.71
N GLU A 126 -10.93 4.74 -16.96
CA GLU A 126 -11.50 3.43 -17.25
C GLU A 126 -10.62 2.28 -16.72
N GLU A 127 -9.28 2.44 -16.69
CA GLU A 127 -8.38 1.40 -16.17
C GLU A 127 -8.54 1.26 -14.66
N VAL A 128 -8.59 2.38 -13.95
CA VAL A 128 -8.86 2.40 -12.49
C VAL A 128 -10.22 1.82 -12.18
N LYS A 129 -11.24 2.15 -13.01
CA LYS A 129 -12.60 1.66 -12.83
C LYS A 129 -12.69 0.14 -13.00
N GLU A 130 -12.18 -0.39 -14.12
CA GLU A 130 -12.17 -1.83 -14.39
C GLU A 130 -11.43 -2.59 -13.28
N PHE A 131 -10.29 -2.07 -12.85
CA PHE A 131 -9.52 -2.66 -11.76
C PHE A 131 -10.27 -2.64 -10.42
N ALA A 132 -10.93 -1.54 -10.09
CA ALA A 132 -11.74 -1.44 -8.86
C ALA A 132 -12.96 -2.39 -8.90
N GLU A 133 -13.60 -2.58 -10.06
CA GLU A 133 -14.68 -3.55 -10.25
C GLU A 133 -14.20 -4.98 -10.03
N GLU A 134 -13.07 -5.37 -10.64
CA GLU A 134 -12.47 -6.69 -10.48
C GLU A 134 -12.13 -6.99 -9.01
N VAL A 135 -11.46 -6.06 -8.36
CA VAL A 135 -11.09 -6.17 -6.94
C VAL A 135 -12.33 -6.28 -6.04
N LEU A 136 -13.38 -5.53 -6.36
CA LEU A 136 -14.65 -5.56 -5.61
C LEU A 136 -15.35 -6.92 -5.74
N GLU A 137 -15.38 -7.49 -6.95
CA GLU A 137 -15.91 -8.82 -7.21
C GLU A 137 -15.13 -9.89 -6.42
N ASP A 138 -13.80 -9.85 -6.45
CA ASP A 138 -12.94 -10.76 -5.70
C ASP A 138 -13.20 -10.69 -4.19
N ILE A 139 -13.32 -9.49 -3.62
CA ILE A 139 -13.63 -9.31 -2.20
C ILE A 139 -14.99 -9.92 -1.87
N MET A 140 -16.01 -9.68 -2.70
CA MET A 140 -17.37 -10.18 -2.47
C MET A 140 -17.44 -11.71 -2.59
N GLU A 141 -16.78 -12.30 -3.58
CA GLU A 141 -16.72 -13.77 -3.76
C GLU A 141 -16.00 -14.44 -2.57
N ASN A 142 -14.86 -13.91 -2.15
CA ASN A 142 -14.10 -14.47 -1.02
C ASN A 142 -14.86 -14.42 0.31
N ASN A 143 -15.77 -13.45 0.46
CA ASN A 143 -16.59 -13.30 1.66
C ASN A 143 -18.03 -13.85 1.49
N LYS A 144 -18.35 -14.44 0.34
CA LYS A 144 -19.69 -14.97 0.01
C LYS A 144 -20.81 -13.93 0.17
N LEU A 145 -20.52 -12.72 -0.26
CA LEU A 145 -21.44 -11.59 -0.20
C LEU A 145 -22.23 -11.40 -1.48
#